data_95cb326c933ef9332d4a243eedde2812
#
_entry.id   95cb326c933ef9332d4a243eedde2812
#
_cell.length_a   1.000
_cell.length_b   1.000
_cell.length_c   1.000
_cell.angle_alpha   90.00
_cell.angle_beta   90.00
_cell.angle_gamma   90.00
#
_symmetry.space_group_name_H-M   'P 1'
#
loop_
_entity.id
_entity.type
_entity.pdbx_description
1 polymer ?
#
loop_
_entity_poly.entity_id
_entity_poly.type
_entity_poly.pdbx_seq_one_letter_code
_entity_poly.pdbx_strand_id
1 'polypeptide(L)'
;FHPTDYDPDQIVRAFKDAGMTGIILTAKHHDGYCLWPTKTTPHSVKASNWKNGRGDVVRDISEACRRHGLQFGIYLSPWDRNAASYGKPEYVQMYRDQLRELTQNYGPIFTIWHDGANGGAAYYGGARENRMIDRTTYYDWPRTWELARTWAPRAAIFSDVGPDVRWVGNERGVANDPCWATYDPRGPEPGQKPAPGFTAYEEAMSGHRGRGTWMPAEADVSIRPGWFWRPSEDSKVKTGEQLFSLYMQSVGRGASFLLNVPPDSRGQIHDADIKSLQEFRRLREEAFGRDLAPAARVTSSGDWSADYPAVKVNDGEKATFWAAPDGQANAWLEFRWSQTQNLRYVRLREAIRWGQRVDTFAIEVPEGNGWREVKRAQAIGPHRILDLGGVQTDRVRVRFVKADACPMITEVAWF
;
A
#
# COMPACT_ATOMS: atom_id res chain seq x y z
N PHE A 1 25.01 2.26 -16.67
CA PHE A 1 24.75 2.12 -15.24
C PHE A 1 26.09 2.09 -14.49
N HIS A 2 26.32 3.06 -13.61
CA HIS A 2 27.59 3.20 -12.88
C HIS A 2 27.39 4.06 -11.62
N PRO A 3 26.73 3.54 -10.57
CA PRO A 3 26.63 4.27 -9.31
C PRO A 3 28.02 4.41 -8.68
N THR A 4 28.36 5.63 -8.23
CA THR A 4 29.75 5.96 -7.81
C THR A 4 30.05 5.59 -6.35
N ASP A 5 29.00 5.47 -5.53
CA ASP A 5 29.12 5.23 -4.08
C ASP A 5 27.92 4.40 -3.57
N TYR A 6 27.66 3.29 -4.25
CA TYR A 6 26.48 2.45 -4.00
C TYR A 6 26.54 1.78 -2.62
N ASP A 7 25.53 2.09 -1.79
CA ASP A 7 25.37 1.52 -0.45
C ASP A 7 23.93 1.02 -0.24
N PRO A 8 23.67 -0.29 -0.40
CA PRO A 8 22.35 -0.88 -0.18
C PRO A 8 21.88 -0.79 1.27
N ASP A 9 22.79 -0.77 2.25
CA ASP A 9 22.44 -0.64 3.65
C ASP A 9 22.00 0.80 3.99
N GLN A 10 22.60 1.83 3.37
CA GLN A 10 22.14 3.21 3.50
C GLN A 10 20.71 3.36 2.98
N ILE A 11 20.42 2.80 1.79
CA ILE A 11 19.07 2.82 1.20
C ILE A 11 18.06 2.18 2.15
N VAL A 12 18.34 0.98 2.62
CA VAL A 12 17.40 0.23 3.46
C VAL A 12 17.22 0.86 4.84
N ARG A 13 18.32 1.38 5.44
CA ARG A 13 18.23 2.11 6.72
C ARG A 13 17.41 3.38 6.60
N ALA A 14 17.56 4.17 5.53
CA ALA A 14 16.75 5.37 5.32
C ALA A 14 15.25 5.07 5.36
N PHE A 15 14.81 3.96 4.78
CA PHE A 15 13.41 3.55 4.79
C PHE A 15 12.97 2.95 6.13
N LYS A 16 13.81 2.13 6.76
CA LYS A 16 13.54 1.61 8.10
C LYS A 16 13.38 2.74 9.12
N ASP A 17 14.30 3.71 9.08
CA ASP A 17 14.29 4.87 9.99
C ASP A 17 13.10 5.79 9.73
N ALA A 18 12.53 5.79 8.53
CA ALA A 18 11.25 6.43 8.23
C ALA A 18 10.03 5.63 8.72
N GLY A 19 10.23 4.40 9.24
CA GLY A 19 9.17 3.51 9.73
C GLY A 19 8.43 2.76 8.61
N MET A 20 9.07 2.56 7.46
CA MET A 20 8.59 1.67 6.39
C MET A 20 8.69 0.21 6.83
N THR A 21 7.81 -0.64 6.30
CA THR A 21 7.75 -2.07 6.63
C THR A 21 8.33 -2.97 5.54
N GLY A 22 8.48 -2.44 4.33
CA GLY A 22 9.04 -3.17 3.19
C GLY A 22 9.50 -2.23 2.08
N ILE A 23 10.22 -2.80 1.13
CA ILE A 23 10.70 -2.13 -0.07
C ILE A 23 10.23 -2.93 -1.28
N ILE A 24 9.67 -2.25 -2.27
CA ILE A 24 9.38 -2.79 -3.60
C ILE A 24 10.45 -2.23 -4.54
N LEU A 25 11.40 -3.07 -4.92
CA LEU A 25 12.49 -2.65 -5.80
C LEU A 25 12.02 -2.66 -7.26
N THR A 26 12.21 -1.55 -7.95
CA THR A 26 12.05 -1.47 -9.42
C THR A 26 13.19 -2.24 -10.08
N ALA A 27 13.00 -3.55 -10.26
CA ALA A 27 14.03 -4.43 -10.83
C ALA A 27 14.25 -4.18 -12.32
N LYS A 28 13.17 -3.86 -13.05
CA LYS A 28 13.19 -3.40 -14.45
C LYS A 28 12.05 -2.41 -14.68
N HIS A 29 12.35 -1.23 -15.19
CA HIS A 29 11.36 -0.25 -15.62
C HIS A 29 11.06 -0.37 -17.13
N HIS A 30 10.31 0.58 -17.70
CA HIS A 30 9.89 0.57 -19.12
C HIS A 30 11.05 0.65 -20.12
N ASP A 31 12.23 1.10 -19.71
CA ASP A 31 13.44 1.12 -20.55
C ASP A 31 14.02 -0.29 -20.80
N GLY A 32 13.52 -1.30 -20.07
CA GLY A 32 13.91 -2.70 -20.21
C GLY A 32 15.24 -3.05 -19.53
N TYR A 33 15.92 -2.08 -18.86
CA TYR A 33 17.20 -2.35 -18.21
C TYR A 33 17.01 -3.15 -16.92
N CYS A 34 17.62 -4.33 -16.85
CA CYS A 34 17.50 -5.23 -15.71
C CYS A 34 18.60 -4.96 -14.67
N LEU A 35 18.20 -4.67 -13.42
CA LEU A 35 19.10 -4.42 -12.29
C LEU A 35 19.70 -5.71 -11.69
N TRP A 36 19.50 -6.85 -12.32
CA TRP A 36 20.08 -8.15 -11.97
C TRP A 36 20.70 -8.82 -13.20
N PRO A 37 21.62 -9.78 -13.03
CA PRO A 37 22.32 -10.44 -14.14
C PRO A 37 21.42 -11.48 -14.83
N THR A 38 20.27 -11.05 -15.37
CA THR A 38 19.31 -11.92 -16.05
C THR A 38 19.92 -12.73 -17.17
N LYS A 39 19.36 -13.91 -17.43
CA LYS A 39 19.72 -14.76 -18.58
C LYS A 39 18.93 -14.41 -19.85
N THR A 40 17.88 -13.59 -19.75
CA THR A 40 16.91 -13.35 -20.83
C THR A 40 17.31 -12.26 -21.81
N THR A 41 18.17 -11.32 -21.38
CA THR A 41 18.64 -10.20 -22.22
C THR A 41 20.04 -9.74 -21.81
N PRO A 42 20.85 -9.24 -22.74
CA PRO A 42 22.10 -8.55 -22.43
C PRO A 42 21.87 -7.15 -21.81
N HIS A 43 20.67 -6.55 -21.98
CA HIS A 43 20.35 -5.20 -21.48
C HIS A 43 20.16 -5.21 -19.95
N SER A 44 21.28 -5.31 -19.23
CA SER A 44 21.29 -5.49 -17.78
C SER A 44 22.62 -5.04 -17.17
N VAL A 45 22.69 -5.08 -15.85
CA VAL A 45 23.92 -4.79 -15.08
C VAL A 45 25.15 -5.58 -15.56
N LYS A 46 24.96 -6.75 -16.20
CA LYS A 46 26.06 -7.53 -16.80
C LYS A 46 26.80 -6.79 -17.92
N ALA A 47 26.10 -5.94 -18.68
CA ALA A 47 26.68 -5.17 -19.76
C ALA A 47 27.33 -3.87 -19.30
N SER A 48 27.24 -3.52 -18.02
CA SER A 48 27.87 -2.34 -17.45
C SER A 48 29.28 -2.64 -16.94
N ASN A 49 30.12 -1.60 -16.87
CA ASN A 49 31.43 -1.71 -16.23
C ASN A 49 31.36 -1.74 -14.70
N TRP A 50 30.19 -1.52 -14.13
CA TRP A 50 29.99 -1.54 -12.68
C TRP A 50 30.28 -2.93 -12.12
N LYS A 51 31.11 -2.98 -11.07
CA LYS A 51 31.61 -4.24 -10.48
C LYS A 51 32.15 -5.24 -11.51
N ASN A 52 32.71 -4.74 -12.63
CA ASN A 52 33.19 -5.55 -13.76
C ASN A 52 32.12 -6.50 -14.33
N GLY A 53 30.88 -6.02 -14.49
CA GLY A 53 29.73 -6.79 -14.98
C GLY A 53 29.18 -7.85 -14.00
N ARG A 54 29.64 -7.85 -12.74
CA ARG A 54 29.20 -8.79 -11.70
C ARG A 54 28.24 -8.17 -10.68
N GLY A 55 27.73 -6.98 -10.97
CA GLY A 55 26.75 -6.30 -10.12
C GLY A 55 25.40 -7.02 -10.11
N ASP A 56 24.71 -6.98 -8.96
CA ASP A 56 23.35 -7.50 -8.77
C ASP A 56 22.64 -6.65 -7.70
N VAL A 57 21.97 -5.57 -8.15
CA VAL A 57 21.29 -4.65 -7.25
C VAL A 57 20.12 -5.34 -6.54
N VAL A 58 19.45 -6.27 -7.24
CA VAL A 58 18.31 -7.00 -6.65
C VAL A 58 18.80 -7.85 -5.47
N ARG A 59 19.92 -8.53 -5.60
CA ARG A 59 20.53 -9.31 -4.52
C ARG A 59 20.96 -8.41 -3.37
N ASP A 60 21.70 -7.36 -3.67
CA ASP A 60 22.25 -6.45 -2.66
C ASP A 60 21.12 -5.84 -1.79
N ILE A 61 20.01 -5.36 -2.40
CA ILE A 61 18.86 -4.79 -1.68
C ILE A 61 18.05 -5.88 -0.95
N SER A 62 17.82 -7.05 -1.55
CA SER A 62 17.09 -8.13 -0.88
C SER A 62 17.81 -8.61 0.38
N GLU A 63 19.14 -8.71 0.32
CA GLU A 63 19.97 -9.08 1.46
C GLU A 63 20.03 -7.98 2.53
N ALA A 64 20.13 -6.71 2.12
CA ALA A 64 20.04 -5.58 3.04
C ALA A 64 18.67 -5.53 3.74
N CYS A 65 17.55 -5.75 3.02
CA CYS A 65 16.23 -5.87 3.64
C CYS A 65 16.20 -6.95 4.73
N ARG A 66 16.77 -8.12 4.46
CA ARG A 66 16.85 -9.22 5.43
C ARG A 66 17.68 -8.85 6.66
N ARG A 67 18.83 -8.20 6.47
CA ARG A 67 19.69 -7.73 7.59
C ARG A 67 18.97 -6.71 8.48
N HIS A 68 18.20 -5.82 7.88
CA HIS A 68 17.52 -4.73 8.59
C HIS A 68 16.08 -5.07 9.00
N GLY A 69 15.57 -6.26 8.67
CA GLY A 69 14.22 -6.71 9.06
C GLY A 69 13.10 -6.03 8.29
N LEU A 70 13.34 -5.57 7.05
CA LEU A 70 12.32 -5.13 6.11
C LEU A 70 11.88 -6.25 5.17
N GLN A 71 10.62 -6.20 4.75
CA GLN A 71 10.13 -7.09 3.71
C GLN A 71 10.66 -6.65 2.34
N PHE A 72 10.89 -7.61 1.45
CA PHE A 72 11.37 -7.35 0.09
C PHE A 72 10.31 -7.74 -0.95
N GLY A 73 10.00 -6.84 -1.84
CA GLY A 73 9.10 -7.01 -2.98
C GLY A 73 9.78 -6.57 -4.28
N ILE A 74 9.17 -6.91 -5.39
CA ILE A 74 9.68 -6.60 -6.73
C ILE A 74 8.64 -5.91 -7.58
N TYR A 75 9.08 -4.90 -8.33
CA TYR A 75 8.39 -4.33 -9.46
C TYR A 75 9.07 -4.80 -10.74
N LEU A 76 8.31 -5.34 -11.67
CA LEU A 76 8.77 -5.75 -12.99
C LEU A 76 7.86 -5.15 -14.06
N SER A 77 8.35 -4.15 -14.81
CA SER A 77 7.58 -3.56 -15.90
C SER A 77 7.22 -4.59 -16.98
N PRO A 78 5.95 -4.74 -17.33
CA PRO A 78 5.57 -5.56 -18.47
C PRO A 78 5.89 -4.88 -19.81
N TRP A 79 5.92 -3.55 -19.87
CA TRP A 79 6.36 -2.82 -21.04
C TRP A 79 7.89 -2.73 -21.10
N ASP A 80 8.46 -3.15 -22.21
CA ASP A 80 9.91 -3.12 -22.43
C ASP A 80 10.21 -2.37 -23.73
N ARG A 81 10.67 -1.14 -23.61
CA ARG A 81 10.93 -0.23 -24.73
C ARG A 81 12.22 -0.57 -25.49
N ASN A 82 12.99 -1.54 -25.01
CA ASN A 82 14.25 -1.98 -25.63
C ASN A 82 14.13 -3.34 -26.28
N ALA A 83 13.25 -4.23 -25.82
CA ALA A 83 13.18 -5.60 -26.30
C ALA A 83 12.70 -5.68 -27.77
N ALA A 84 13.51 -6.28 -28.65
CA ALA A 84 13.14 -6.50 -30.06
C ALA A 84 11.92 -7.41 -30.23
N SER A 85 11.66 -8.28 -29.25
CA SER A 85 10.51 -9.19 -29.24
C SER A 85 9.23 -8.58 -28.68
N TYR A 86 9.27 -7.35 -28.10
CA TYR A 86 8.07 -6.73 -27.55
C TYR A 86 6.93 -6.65 -28.59
N GLY A 87 5.72 -6.95 -28.17
CA GLY A 87 4.56 -7.07 -29.06
C GLY A 87 4.42 -8.42 -29.75
N LYS A 88 5.36 -9.38 -29.51
CA LYS A 88 5.33 -10.76 -30.04
C LYS A 88 5.18 -11.77 -28.89
N PRO A 89 4.72 -13.02 -29.18
CA PRO A 89 4.55 -14.05 -28.14
C PRO A 89 5.84 -14.37 -27.34
N GLU A 90 7.00 -14.30 -27.98
CA GLU A 90 8.31 -14.60 -27.38
C GLU A 90 8.63 -13.64 -26.23
N TYR A 91 8.15 -12.41 -26.29
CA TYR A 91 8.35 -11.46 -25.19
C TYR A 91 7.57 -11.85 -23.95
N VAL A 92 6.36 -12.36 -24.09
CA VAL A 92 5.56 -12.81 -22.95
C VAL A 92 6.28 -13.93 -22.18
N GLN A 93 6.92 -14.85 -22.93
CA GLN A 93 7.75 -15.89 -22.32
C GLN A 93 8.98 -15.29 -21.62
N MET A 94 9.67 -14.35 -22.27
CA MET A 94 10.82 -13.64 -21.69
C MET A 94 10.43 -12.93 -20.39
N TYR A 95 9.27 -12.24 -20.36
CA TYR A 95 8.75 -11.58 -19.16
C TYR A 95 8.50 -12.58 -18.02
N ARG A 96 7.89 -13.72 -18.32
CA ARG A 96 7.65 -14.81 -17.36
C ARG A 96 8.95 -15.43 -16.85
N ASP A 97 9.96 -15.59 -17.70
CA ASP A 97 11.28 -16.09 -17.29
C ASP A 97 11.99 -15.09 -16.36
N GLN A 98 11.92 -13.77 -16.64
CA GLN A 98 12.39 -12.71 -15.74
C GLN A 98 11.68 -12.76 -14.37
N LEU A 99 10.36 -12.91 -14.40
CA LEU A 99 9.56 -13.02 -13.18
C LEU A 99 9.95 -14.25 -12.34
N ARG A 100 10.20 -15.39 -13.01
CA ARG A 100 10.68 -16.61 -12.36
C ARG A 100 12.06 -16.43 -11.75
N GLU A 101 13.02 -15.80 -12.45
CA GLU A 101 14.34 -15.49 -11.91
C GLU A 101 14.22 -14.66 -10.62
N LEU A 102 13.41 -13.60 -10.64
CA LEU A 102 13.23 -12.68 -9.51
C LEU A 102 12.54 -13.34 -8.30
N THR A 103 11.57 -14.21 -8.54
CA THR A 103 10.82 -14.85 -7.45
C THR A 103 11.55 -16.03 -6.83
N GLN A 104 12.45 -16.70 -7.57
CA GLN A 104 13.11 -17.91 -7.10
C GLN A 104 14.53 -17.70 -6.57
N ASN A 105 15.21 -16.60 -6.95
CA ASN A 105 16.64 -16.45 -6.66
C ASN A 105 16.98 -15.43 -5.55
N TYR A 106 16.01 -14.64 -5.05
CA TYR A 106 16.27 -13.49 -4.19
C TYR A 106 15.61 -13.57 -2.80
N GLY A 107 15.16 -14.76 -2.42
CA GLY A 107 14.55 -15.03 -1.13
C GLY A 107 13.05 -14.76 -1.11
N PRO A 108 12.43 -14.67 0.08
CA PRO A 108 10.99 -14.46 0.19
C PRO A 108 10.58 -13.11 -0.39
N ILE A 109 9.58 -13.13 -1.26
CA ILE A 109 8.96 -11.95 -1.86
C ILE A 109 7.61 -11.71 -1.18
N PHE A 110 7.35 -10.48 -0.64
CA PHE A 110 6.06 -10.17 -0.03
C PHE A 110 5.05 -9.62 -1.04
N THR A 111 5.52 -9.01 -2.13
CA THR A 111 4.65 -8.50 -3.20
C THR A 111 5.34 -8.53 -4.55
N ILE A 112 4.55 -8.78 -5.60
CA ILE A 112 4.93 -8.68 -7.00
C ILE A 112 4.08 -7.57 -7.61
N TRP A 113 4.74 -6.54 -8.14
CA TRP A 113 4.10 -5.33 -8.64
C TRP A 113 4.16 -5.29 -10.16
N HIS A 114 2.99 -5.42 -10.82
CA HIS A 114 2.83 -5.31 -12.26
C HIS A 114 2.28 -3.94 -12.62
N ASP A 115 3.04 -3.20 -13.42
CA ASP A 115 2.64 -1.89 -13.94
C ASP A 115 1.58 -2.05 -15.05
N GLY A 116 0.65 -1.11 -15.12
CA GLY A 116 -0.36 -1.04 -16.19
C GLY A 116 0.15 -0.43 -17.50
N ALA A 117 1.35 0.17 -17.51
CA ALA A 117 1.92 0.76 -18.72
C ALA A 117 2.22 -0.30 -19.78
N ASN A 118 1.96 0.04 -21.03
CA ASN A 118 2.08 -0.86 -22.16
C ASN A 118 2.37 -0.10 -23.46
N GLY A 119 2.55 -0.80 -24.54
CA GLY A 119 2.95 -0.41 -25.87
C GLY A 119 2.85 1.05 -26.29
N GLY A 120 3.70 1.43 -27.20
CA GLY A 120 3.83 2.77 -27.70
C GLY A 120 5.08 2.94 -28.56
N ALA A 121 5.47 4.18 -28.86
CA ALA A 121 6.68 4.50 -29.59
C ALA A 121 7.92 4.25 -28.73
N ALA A 122 8.90 3.47 -29.25
CA ALA A 122 10.13 3.16 -28.57
C ALA A 122 11.22 2.60 -29.51
N TYR A 123 12.32 2.12 -28.93
CA TYR A 123 13.48 1.66 -29.68
C TYR A 123 13.42 0.21 -30.16
N TYR A 124 12.78 -0.69 -29.44
CA TYR A 124 12.51 -2.11 -29.76
C TYR A 124 13.65 -2.84 -30.49
N GLY A 125 14.82 -2.90 -29.87
CA GLY A 125 15.99 -3.59 -30.42
C GLY A 125 16.63 -2.93 -31.62
N GLY A 126 16.48 -1.62 -31.79
CA GLY A 126 17.01 -0.83 -32.89
C GLY A 126 15.97 -0.28 -33.85
N ALA A 127 14.78 -0.88 -33.85
CA ALA A 127 13.64 -0.37 -34.63
C ALA A 127 12.93 0.75 -33.85
N ARG A 128 13.00 1.98 -34.35
CA ARG A 128 12.20 3.09 -33.79
C ARG A 128 10.80 3.05 -34.41
N GLU A 129 9.89 2.41 -33.69
CA GLU A 129 8.53 2.18 -34.17
C GLU A 129 7.51 2.25 -33.02
N ASN A 130 6.23 2.23 -33.38
CA ASN A 130 5.13 2.17 -32.43
C ASN A 130 4.56 0.75 -32.38
N ARG A 131 4.62 0.09 -31.23
CA ARG A 131 4.06 -1.26 -31.00
C ARG A 131 2.91 -1.18 -30.02
N MET A 132 1.69 -1.03 -30.55
CA MET A 132 0.47 -1.17 -29.76
C MET A 132 0.14 -2.64 -29.56
N ILE A 133 -0.37 -2.97 -28.38
CA ILE A 133 -0.82 -4.32 -28.03
C ILE A 133 -2.28 -4.29 -27.59
N ASP A 134 -2.96 -5.44 -27.70
CA ASP A 134 -4.22 -5.64 -26.98
C ASP A 134 -3.92 -5.92 -25.50
N ARG A 135 -4.21 -4.95 -24.66
CA ARG A 135 -3.93 -4.97 -23.21
C ARG A 135 -4.66 -6.10 -22.49
N THR A 136 -5.80 -6.52 -23.02
CA THR A 136 -6.68 -7.52 -22.40
C THR A 136 -6.21 -8.95 -22.63
N THR A 137 -5.40 -9.17 -23.69
CA THR A 137 -5.02 -10.53 -24.11
C THR A 137 -3.52 -10.76 -24.21
N TYR A 138 -2.74 -9.77 -24.62
CA TYR A 138 -1.33 -9.94 -24.98
C TYR A 138 -0.48 -10.61 -23.88
N TYR A 139 -0.57 -10.14 -22.64
CA TYR A 139 0.24 -10.68 -21.55
C TYR A 139 -0.31 -11.98 -20.95
N ASP A 140 -1.55 -12.39 -21.34
CA ASP A 140 -2.23 -13.52 -20.74
C ASP A 140 -2.10 -13.48 -19.20
N TRP A 141 -2.62 -12.39 -18.63
CA TRP A 141 -2.49 -12.09 -17.20
C TRP A 141 -2.96 -13.22 -16.28
N PRO A 142 -4.09 -13.91 -16.55
CA PRO A 142 -4.51 -15.03 -15.70
C PRO A 142 -3.41 -16.09 -15.57
N ARG A 143 -2.78 -16.49 -16.70
CA ARG A 143 -1.69 -17.46 -16.68
C ARG A 143 -0.43 -16.91 -16.04
N THR A 144 -0.11 -15.64 -16.26
CA THR A 144 1.05 -14.98 -15.67
C THR A 144 0.93 -14.91 -14.14
N TRP A 145 -0.26 -14.57 -13.61
CA TRP A 145 -0.52 -14.55 -12.17
C TRP A 145 -0.52 -15.96 -11.55
N GLU A 146 -1.05 -16.97 -12.25
CA GLU A 146 -0.98 -18.37 -11.80
C GLU A 146 0.48 -18.83 -11.63
N LEU A 147 1.34 -18.51 -12.59
CA LEU A 147 2.77 -18.80 -12.52
C LEU A 147 3.44 -18.03 -11.38
N ALA A 148 3.17 -16.74 -11.24
CA ALA A 148 3.66 -15.92 -10.13
C ALA A 148 3.26 -16.53 -8.77
N ARG A 149 2.02 -16.96 -8.63
CA ARG A 149 1.50 -17.63 -7.43
C ARG A 149 2.21 -18.95 -7.14
N THR A 150 2.52 -19.71 -8.20
CA THR A 150 3.28 -20.97 -8.08
C THR A 150 4.71 -20.73 -7.59
N TRP A 151 5.38 -19.69 -8.10
CA TRP A 151 6.77 -19.39 -7.75
C TRP A 151 6.94 -18.64 -6.43
N ALA A 152 5.95 -17.82 -6.06
CA ALA A 152 5.93 -17.05 -4.82
C ALA A 152 4.55 -17.10 -4.14
N PRO A 153 4.17 -18.26 -3.54
CA PRO A 153 2.79 -18.52 -3.08
C PRO A 153 2.32 -17.61 -1.96
N ARG A 154 3.23 -16.92 -1.27
CA ARG A 154 2.90 -15.98 -0.18
C ARG A 154 2.97 -14.53 -0.59
N ALA A 155 3.39 -14.23 -1.82
CA ALA A 155 3.44 -12.87 -2.31
C ALA A 155 2.03 -12.36 -2.67
N ALA A 156 1.70 -11.14 -2.26
CA ALA A 156 0.57 -10.42 -2.82
C ALA A 156 0.88 -10.01 -4.26
N ILE A 157 -0.08 -10.14 -5.16
CA ILE A 157 0.07 -9.73 -6.55
C ILE A 157 -0.72 -8.43 -6.74
N PHE A 158 0.01 -7.37 -7.10
CA PHE A 158 -0.54 -6.07 -7.40
C PHE A 158 -0.64 -5.84 -8.90
N SER A 159 -1.74 -5.28 -9.34
CA SER A 159 -1.90 -4.57 -10.61
C SER A 159 -3.08 -3.59 -10.51
N ASP A 160 -3.39 -2.86 -11.57
CA ASP A 160 -4.56 -1.97 -11.63
C ASP A 160 -5.87 -2.68 -11.28
N VAL A 161 -5.95 -3.97 -11.60
CA VAL A 161 -7.16 -4.80 -11.44
C VAL A 161 -6.94 -6.00 -10.52
N GLY A 162 -5.91 -5.97 -9.69
CA GLY A 162 -5.58 -7.05 -8.74
C GLY A 162 -4.60 -8.08 -9.30
N PRO A 163 -4.67 -9.36 -8.94
CA PRO A 163 -5.80 -10.06 -8.27
C PRO A 163 -5.89 -9.89 -6.75
N ASP A 164 -4.83 -9.46 -6.05
CA ASP A 164 -4.84 -9.36 -4.58
C ASP A 164 -4.92 -7.92 -4.08
N VAL A 165 -4.22 -7.01 -4.75
CA VAL A 165 -4.16 -5.59 -4.42
C VAL A 165 -4.40 -4.80 -5.69
N ARG A 166 -5.28 -3.79 -5.63
CA ARG A 166 -5.54 -2.91 -6.76
C ARG A 166 -4.78 -1.60 -6.64
N TRP A 167 -4.47 -1.00 -7.77
CA TRP A 167 -4.06 0.40 -7.81
C TRP A 167 -5.23 1.31 -7.42
N VAL A 168 -4.92 2.37 -6.67
CA VAL A 168 -5.92 3.36 -6.25
C VAL A 168 -6.47 4.21 -7.41
N GLY A 169 -5.88 4.11 -8.61
CA GLY A 169 -6.33 4.81 -9.80
C GLY A 169 -5.75 6.22 -10.00
N ASN A 170 -4.77 6.61 -9.20
CA ASN A 170 -4.05 7.87 -9.36
C ASN A 170 -2.66 7.81 -8.73
N GLU A 171 -1.71 8.61 -9.27
CA GLU A 171 -0.33 8.74 -8.77
C GLU A 171 -0.16 9.89 -7.76
N ARG A 172 -1.24 10.30 -7.10
CA ARG A 172 -1.23 11.40 -6.12
C ARG A 172 -1.11 10.90 -4.68
N GLY A 173 -1.16 9.57 -4.46
CA GLY A 173 -1.09 8.98 -3.13
C GLY A 173 -2.38 9.12 -2.32
N VAL A 174 -3.53 9.27 -2.96
CA VAL A 174 -4.81 9.60 -2.32
C VAL A 174 -5.88 8.57 -2.65
N ALA A 175 -6.46 7.95 -1.64
CA ALA A 175 -7.70 7.16 -1.74
C ALA A 175 -8.92 8.06 -1.50
N ASN A 176 -10.10 7.70 -2.01
CA ASN A 176 -11.34 8.39 -1.69
C ASN A 176 -11.77 8.13 -0.23
N ASP A 177 -12.72 8.92 0.22
CA ASP A 177 -13.41 8.76 1.48
C ASP A 177 -14.92 8.60 1.21
N PRO A 178 -15.47 7.38 1.31
CA PRO A 178 -14.88 6.12 1.77
C PRO A 178 -13.98 5.41 0.75
N CYS A 179 -13.12 4.49 1.25
CA CYS A 179 -12.37 3.53 0.45
C CYS A 179 -12.68 2.10 0.95
N TRP A 180 -13.34 1.32 0.09
CA TRP A 180 -13.72 -0.07 0.39
C TRP A 180 -12.63 -1.03 -0.05
N ALA A 181 -12.42 -2.09 0.72
CA ALA A 181 -11.44 -3.11 0.40
C ALA A 181 -11.94 -4.16 -0.60
N THR A 182 -13.23 -4.17 -0.94
CA THR A 182 -13.79 -4.98 -2.03
C THR A 182 -13.84 -4.19 -3.32
N TYR A 183 -13.58 -4.86 -4.45
CA TYR A 183 -13.55 -4.24 -5.77
C TYR A 183 -13.97 -5.23 -6.86
N ASP A 184 -14.70 -4.74 -7.84
CA ASP A 184 -15.14 -5.42 -9.05
C ASP A 184 -14.65 -4.60 -10.25
N PRO A 185 -13.43 -4.88 -10.77
CA PRO A 185 -12.83 -4.08 -11.84
C PRO A 185 -13.66 -4.18 -13.12
N ARG A 186 -13.77 -3.07 -13.85
CA ARG A 186 -14.47 -2.97 -15.14
C ARG A 186 -13.57 -2.34 -16.17
N GLY A 187 -13.80 -2.68 -17.44
CA GLY A 187 -13.17 -1.96 -18.55
C GLY A 187 -13.64 -0.49 -18.60
N PRO A 188 -12.92 0.38 -19.33
CA PRO A 188 -13.27 1.80 -19.44
C PRO A 188 -14.67 2.04 -20.00
N GLU A 189 -15.17 1.16 -20.86
CA GLU A 189 -16.49 1.24 -21.46
C GLU A 189 -17.35 0.03 -21.08
N PRO A 190 -18.68 0.15 -21.05
CA PRO A 190 -19.59 -0.94 -20.76
C PRO A 190 -19.35 -2.17 -21.63
N GLY A 191 -19.24 -3.35 -21.00
CA GLY A 191 -19.03 -4.63 -21.68
C GLY A 191 -17.57 -4.96 -22.01
N GLN A 192 -16.65 -4.04 -21.82
CA GLN A 192 -15.22 -4.34 -21.98
C GLN A 192 -14.67 -5.09 -20.77
N LYS A 193 -13.73 -6.00 -21.00
CA LYS A 193 -13.01 -6.71 -19.93
C LYS A 193 -11.89 -5.84 -19.37
N PRO A 194 -11.75 -5.75 -18.04
CA PRO A 194 -10.64 -5.03 -17.43
C PRO A 194 -9.33 -5.80 -17.57
N ALA A 195 -8.22 -5.06 -17.61
CA ALA A 195 -6.87 -5.58 -17.55
C ALA A 195 -5.93 -4.52 -16.94
N PRO A 196 -4.73 -4.87 -16.49
CA PRO A 196 -3.72 -3.89 -16.14
C PRO A 196 -3.48 -2.90 -17.28
N GLY A 197 -3.57 -1.60 -17.00
CA GLY A 197 -3.53 -0.52 -17.99
C GLY A 197 -4.83 -0.31 -18.77
N PHE A 198 -5.92 -1.00 -18.41
CA PHE A 198 -7.20 -0.90 -19.11
C PHE A 198 -8.38 -1.16 -18.17
N THR A 199 -8.76 -0.16 -17.38
CA THR A 199 -9.84 -0.23 -16.39
C THR A 199 -10.50 1.12 -16.16
N ALA A 200 -11.66 1.14 -15.55
CA ALA A 200 -12.34 2.34 -15.07
C ALA A 200 -11.67 2.84 -13.76
N TYR A 201 -10.62 3.63 -13.88
CA TYR A 201 -9.77 4.04 -12.75
C TYR A 201 -10.49 4.85 -11.65
N GLU A 202 -11.54 5.58 -12.01
CA GLU A 202 -12.31 6.40 -11.04
C GLU A 202 -12.95 5.55 -9.95
N GLU A 203 -13.44 4.35 -10.30
CA GLU A 203 -14.04 3.42 -9.34
C GLU A 203 -12.99 2.82 -8.38
N ALA A 204 -11.74 2.69 -8.82
CA ALA A 204 -10.66 2.12 -8.02
C ALA A 204 -10.31 2.95 -6.78
N MET A 205 -10.52 4.28 -6.83
CA MET A 205 -10.28 5.18 -5.69
C MET A 205 -11.16 4.87 -4.49
N SER A 206 -12.41 4.46 -4.74
CA SER A 206 -13.40 4.15 -3.69
C SER A 206 -13.54 2.66 -3.43
N GLY A 207 -13.28 1.81 -4.43
CA GLY A 207 -13.71 0.42 -4.41
C GLY A 207 -15.23 0.29 -4.38
N HIS A 208 -15.74 -0.90 -4.12
CA HIS A 208 -17.16 -1.19 -4.14
C HIS A 208 -17.61 -1.85 -2.84
N ARG A 209 -18.57 -1.24 -2.16
CA ARG A 209 -19.18 -1.86 -0.99
C ARG A 209 -19.96 -3.11 -1.38
N GLY A 210 -19.66 -4.24 -0.71
CA GLY A 210 -20.45 -5.48 -0.83
C GLY A 210 -20.47 -6.11 -2.23
N ARG A 211 -19.56 -5.70 -3.12
CA ARG A 211 -19.47 -6.22 -4.48
C ARG A 211 -18.01 -6.48 -4.87
N GLY A 212 -17.78 -7.53 -5.66
CA GLY A 212 -16.48 -7.94 -6.12
C GLY A 212 -15.73 -8.83 -5.14
N THR A 213 -14.42 -8.88 -5.29
CA THR A 213 -13.51 -9.66 -4.46
C THR A 213 -12.78 -8.78 -3.46
N TRP A 214 -12.19 -9.39 -2.43
CA TRP A 214 -11.28 -8.71 -1.52
C TRP A 214 -10.03 -8.26 -2.28
N MET A 215 -9.88 -6.97 -2.44
CA MET A 215 -8.84 -6.34 -3.25
C MET A 215 -8.58 -4.92 -2.72
N PRO A 216 -7.91 -4.79 -1.56
CA PRO A 216 -7.61 -3.50 -0.97
C PRO A 216 -6.80 -2.63 -1.92
N ALA A 217 -6.92 -1.30 -1.77
CA ALA A 217 -6.22 -0.34 -2.59
C ALA A 217 -4.78 -0.11 -2.10
N GLU A 218 -3.88 0.14 -3.04
CA GLU A 218 -2.57 0.73 -2.80
C GLU A 218 -2.48 2.10 -3.46
N ALA A 219 -2.07 3.09 -2.68
CA ALA A 219 -1.93 4.48 -3.10
C ALA A 219 -0.45 4.81 -3.27
N ASP A 220 -0.02 4.98 -4.51
CA ASP A 220 1.35 5.30 -4.87
C ASP A 220 1.55 6.78 -5.16
N VAL A 221 2.72 7.27 -4.83
CA VAL A 221 3.16 8.65 -5.11
C VAL A 221 4.67 8.75 -5.03
N SER A 222 5.29 9.62 -5.84
CA SER A 222 6.70 9.91 -5.68
C SER A 222 6.92 11.04 -4.66
N ILE A 223 7.99 10.92 -3.86
CA ILE A 223 8.46 11.98 -2.96
C ILE A 223 8.92 13.22 -3.73
N ARG A 224 9.33 13.04 -4.99
CA ARG A 224 9.80 14.07 -5.93
C ARG A 224 8.74 14.35 -7.01
N PRO A 225 8.89 15.41 -7.83
CA PRO A 225 8.02 15.61 -9.00
C PRO A 225 8.06 14.46 -10.00
N GLY A 226 9.22 13.87 -10.24
CA GLY A 226 9.40 12.70 -11.12
C GLY A 226 9.58 11.39 -10.35
N TRP A 227 9.50 10.27 -11.08
CA TRP A 227 9.70 8.91 -10.52
C TRP A 227 11.19 8.55 -10.35
N PHE A 228 12.08 9.23 -11.10
CA PHE A 228 13.52 9.05 -11.03
C PHE A 228 14.19 10.30 -10.48
N TRP A 229 15.32 10.13 -9.80
CA TRP A 229 16.08 11.24 -9.25
C TRP A 229 16.62 12.17 -10.35
N ARG A 230 16.52 13.46 -10.10
CA ARG A 230 17.13 14.53 -10.90
C ARG A 230 17.63 15.63 -9.96
N PRO A 231 18.86 16.16 -10.13
CA PRO A 231 19.38 17.20 -9.24
C PRO A 231 18.54 18.48 -9.24
N SER A 232 17.87 18.79 -10.35
CA SER A 232 16.95 19.95 -10.46
C SER A 232 15.68 19.83 -9.61
N GLU A 233 15.44 18.66 -9.00
CA GLU A 233 14.28 18.38 -8.15
C GLU A 233 14.62 18.32 -6.65
N ASP A 234 15.89 18.48 -6.25
CA ASP A 234 16.32 18.39 -4.85
C ASP A 234 15.60 19.41 -3.94
N SER A 235 15.30 20.60 -4.47
CA SER A 235 14.53 21.64 -3.75
C SER A 235 13.01 21.45 -3.81
N LYS A 236 12.51 20.41 -4.50
CA LYS A 236 11.08 20.14 -4.73
C LYS A 236 10.61 18.86 -4.06
N VAL A 237 11.42 18.28 -3.19
CA VAL A 237 11.06 17.12 -2.38
C VAL A 237 9.85 17.46 -1.51
N LYS A 238 8.86 16.58 -1.45
CA LYS A 238 7.68 16.76 -0.57
C LYS A 238 8.13 16.86 0.88
N THR A 239 7.57 17.82 1.62
CA THR A 239 7.89 18.00 3.05
C THR A 239 7.32 16.88 3.90
N GLY A 240 7.81 16.75 5.14
CA GLY A 240 7.27 15.78 6.11
C GLY A 240 5.78 15.96 6.34
N GLU A 241 5.28 17.22 6.40
CA GLU A 241 3.85 17.53 6.55
C GLU A 241 3.03 17.07 5.34
N GLN A 242 3.56 17.24 4.12
CA GLN A 242 2.90 16.75 2.92
C GLN A 242 2.82 15.23 2.92
N LEU A 243 3.89 14.54 3.32
CA LEU A 243 3.91 13.08 3.46
C LEU A 243 2.95 12.60 4.55
N PHE A 244 2.87 13.32 5.69
CA PHE A 244 1.90 13.01 6.75
C PHE A 244 0.45 13.18 6.27
N SER A 245 0.17 14.25 5.52
CA SER A 245 -1.14 14.46 4.90
C SER A 245 -1.52 13.32 3.94
N LEU A 246 -0.57 12.85 3.11
CA LEU A 246 -0.77 11.71 2.22
C LEU A 246 -0.98 10.40 2.99
N TYR A 247 -0.26 10.18 4.08
CA TYR A 247 -0.48 9.06 4.98
C TYR A 247 -1.92 9.04 5.54
N MET A 248 -2.43 10.17 5.95
CA MET A 248 -3.81 10.30 6.43
C MET A 248 -4.84 10.07 5.31
N GLN A 249 -4.52 10.41 4.07
CA GLN A 249 -5.39 10.27 2.90
C GLN A 249 -5.27 8.90 2.20
N SER A 250 -4.31 8.08 2.58
CA SER A 250 -4.12 6.71 2.10
C SER A 250 -4.36 5.69 3.23
N VAL A 251 -3.41 5.54 4.15
CA VAL A 251 -3.50 4.61 5.29
C VAL A 251 -4.67 4.96 6.20
N GLY A 252 -4.86 6.25 6.48
CA GLY A 252 -6.00 6.73 7.28
C GLY A 252 -7.38 6.42 6.67
N ARG A 253 -7.42 6.01 5.40
CA ARG A 253 -8.63 5.62 4.66
C ARG A 253 -8.67 4.13 4.28
N GLY A 254 -7.72 3.34 4.79
CA GLY A 254 -7.71 1.88 4.61
C GLY A 254 -6.94 1.38 3.39
N ALA A 255 -6.26 2.25 2.62
CA ALA A 255 -5.34 1.87 1.57
C ALA A 255 -3.93 1.64 2.11
N SER A 256 -3.07 0.89 1.42
CA SER A 256 -1.64 0.93 1.66
C SER A 256 -1.01 2.21 1.05
N PHE A 257 0.15 2.61 1.57
CA PHE A 257 0.87 3.80 1.11
C PHE A 257 2.21 3.38 0.52
N LEU A 258 2.34 3.49 -0.80
CA LEU A 258 3.56 3.23 -1.55
C LEU A 258 4.23 4.55 -1.90
N LEU A 259 5.33 4.89 -1.22
CA LEU A 259 6.11 6.09 -1.48
C LEU A 259 7.33 5.75 -2.32
N ASN A 260 7.38 6.27 -3.55
CA ASN A 260 8.58 6.17 -4.37
C ASN A 260 9.64 7.16 -3.89
N VAL A 261 10.84 6.65 -3.60
CA VAL A 261 12.01 7.45 -3.21
C VAL A 261 13.19 6.97 -4.06
N PRO A 262 13.54 7.68 -5.13
CA PRO A 262 14.57 7.24 -6.05
C PRO A 262 15.98 7.46 -5.50
N PRO A 263 16.89 6.49 -5.60
CA PRO A 263 18.31 6.71 -5.35
C PRO A 263 18.89 7.74 -6.33
N ASP A 264 19.89 8.52 -5.88
CA ASP A 264 20.63 9.47 -6.70
C ASP A 264 21.70 8.77 -7.57
N SER A 265 22.50 9.55 -8.30
CA SER A 265 23.55 9.02 -9.18
C SER A 265 24.69 8.30 -8.44
N ARG A 266 24.83 8.52 -7.13
CA ARG A 266 25.75 7.77 -6.28
C ARG A 266 25.27 6.34 -6.00
N GLY A 267 23.95 6.11 -6.08
CA GLY A 267 23.30 4.89 -5.65
C GLY A 267 22.94 4.90 -4.16
N GLN A 268 22.58 6.07 -3.64
CA GLN A 268 22.15 6.32 -2.26
C GLN A 268 20.88 7.16 -2.23
N ILE A 269 20.16 7.13 -1.12
CA ILE A 269 19.03 8.07 -0.92
C ILE A 269 19.62 9.44 -0.61
N HIS A 270 19.15 10.45 -1.35
CA HIS A 270 19.65 11.82 -1.24
C HIS A 270 19.25 12.46 0.09
N ASP A 271 20.11 13.32 0.62
CA ASP A 271 19.95 13.94 1.95
C ASP A 271 18.63 14.73 2.09
N ALA A 272 18.15 15.37 1.02
CA ALA A 272 16.89 16.08 1.00
C ALA A 272 15.69 15.11 1.22
N ASP A 273 15.74 13.93 0.62
CA ASP A 273 14.71 12.90 0.81
C ASP A 273 14.77 12.33 2.24
N ILE A 274 15.98 12.04 2.74
CA ILE A 274 16.17 11.56 4.13
C ILE A 274 15.60 12.55 5.13
N LYS A 275 15.88 13.85 4.97
CA LYS A 275 15.36 14.90 5.85
C LYS A 275 13.84 14.90 5.87
N SER A 276 13.20 14.80 4.72
CA SER A 276 11.74 14.75 4.61
C SER A 276 11.17 13.47 5.25
N LEU A 277 11.81 12.32 5.05
CA LEU A 277 11.41 11.06 5.65
C LEU A 277 11.53 11.07 7.18
N GLN A 278 12.59 11.67 7.72
CA GLN A 278 12.78 11.82 9.18
C GLN A 278 11.70 12.73 9.79
N GLU A 279 11.38 13.84 9.12
CA GLU A 279 10.32 14.74 9.54
C GLU A 279 8.94 14.05 9.49
N PHE A 280 8.65 13.30 8.44
CA PHE A 280 7.45 12.47 8.34
C PHE A 280 7.36 11.46 9.50
N ARG A 281 8.47 10.80 9.86
CA ARG A 281 8.53 9.90 11.00
C ARG A 281 8.22 10.61 12.30
N ARG A 282 8.84 11.77 12.55
CA ARG A 282 8.61 12.60 13.72
C ARG A 282 7.14 12.96 13.89
N LEU A 283 6.50 13.47 12.83
CA LEU A 283 5.08 13.84 12.83
C LEU A 283 4.16 12.66 13.13
N ARG A 284 4.47 11.47 12.61
CA ARG A 284 3.72 10.25 12.94
C ARG A 284 3.88 9.83 14.40
N GLU A 285 5.09 9.92 14.94
CA GLU A 285 5.36 9.62 16.34
C GLU A 285 4.68 10.62 17.28
N GLU A 286 4.68 11.89 16.94
CA GLU A 286 3.94 12.91 17.68
C GLU A 286 2.42 12.67 17.66
N ALA A 287 1.89 12.31 16.49
CA ALA A 287 0.45 12.07 16.32
C ALA A 287 -0.02 10.75 16.97
N PHE A 288 0.79 9.69 16.91
CA PHE A 288 0.34 8.31 17.21
C PHE A 288 1.27 7.56 18.19
N GLY A 289 2.25 8.21 18.78
CA GLY A 289 3.23 7.55 19.66
C GLY A 289 2.69 7.20 21.04
N ARG A 290 1.59 7.84 21.48
CA ARG A 290 0.98 7.56 22.77
C ARG A 290 -0.49 7.22 22.61
N ASP A 291 -0.79 5.93 22.66
CA ASP A 291 -2.18 5.44 22.70
C ASP A 291 -2.76 5.57 24.10
N LEU A 292 -3.90 6.26 24.20
CA LEU A 292 -4.64 6.48 25.45
C LEU A 292 -5.66 5.37 25.74
N ALA A 293 -5.98 4.51 24.75
CA ALA A 293 -6.99 3.47 24.91
C ALA A 293 -6.68 2.45 26.01
N PRO A 294 -5.43 1.99 26.23
CA PRO A 294 -5.11 1.02 27.27
C PRO A 294 -5.41 1.51 28.69
N ALA A 295 -5.44 2.83 28.94
CA ALA A 295 -5.77 3.43 30.22
C ALA A 295 -7.28 3.62 30.43
N ALA A 296 -8.11 3.39 29.41
CA ALA A 296 -9.55 3.52 29.48
C ALA A 296 -10.22 2.23 29.97
N ARG A 297 -11.28 2.39 30.78
CA ARG A 297 -12.28 1.33 30.96
C ARG A 297 -13.16 1.28 29.73
N VAL A 298 -13.24 0.11 29.10
CA VAL A 298 -14.09 -0.11 27.90
C VAL A 298 -15.35 -0.87 28.30
N THR A 299 -16.49 -0.44 27.77
CA THR A 299 -17.77 -1.11 27.85
C THR A 299 -18.44 -1.13 26.46
N SER A 300 -19.41 -2.00 26.25
CA SER A 300 -20.17 -2.13 25.00
C SER A 300 -21.65 -2.11 25.23
N SER A 301 -22.43 -1.96 24.16
CA SER A 301 -23.87 -2.16 24.14
C SER A 301 -24.29 -3.63 24.34
N GLY A 302 -23.33 -4.55 24.26
CA GLY A 302 -23.43 -5.98 24.41
C GLY A 302 -22.29 -6.67 23.68
N ASP A 303 -21.96 -7.87 24.13
CA ASP A 303 -20.94 -8.73 23.54
C ASP A 303 -21.63 -9.96 22.92
N TRP A 304 -21.17 -10.42 21.76
CA TRP A 304 -21.73 -11.59 21.09
C TRP A 304 -21.61 -12.86 21.96
N SER A 305 -20.51 -13.00 22.67
CA SER A 305 -20.31 -14.01 23.71
C SER A 305 -19.17 -13.58 24.65
N ALA A 306 -18.95 -14.34 25.71
CA ALA A 306 -17.85 -14.14 26.64
C ALA A 306 -16.45 -14.24 26.02
N ASP A 307 -16.34 -14.82 24.83
CA ASP A 307 -15.05 -14.96 24.11
C ASP A 307 -14.68 -13.68 23.34
N TYR A 308 -15.65 -12.79 23.07
CA TYR A 308 -15.48 -11.56 22.27
C TYR A 308 -15.88 -10.29 23.04
N PRO A 309 -15.39 -10.08 24.27
CA PRO A 309 -15.80 -8.96 25.11
C PRO A 309 -15.17 -7.64 24.65
N ALA A 310 -15.81 -6.52 25.03
CA ALA A 310 -15.39 -5.17 24.68
C ALA A 310 -13.90 -4.86 24.94
N VAL A 311 -13.32 -5.43 26.00
CA VAL A 311 -11.91 -5.21 26.37
C VAL A 311 -10.89 -5.70 25.34
N LYS A 312 -11.32 -6.50 24.34
CA LYS A 312 -10.45 -6.96 23.27
C LYS A 312 -10.05 -5.87 22.28
N VAL A 313 -10.73 -4.73 22.29
CA VAL A 313 -10.38 -3.62 21.36
C VAL A 313 -9.21 -2.76 21.81
N ASN A 314 -8.73 -2.92 23.04
CA ASN A 314 -7.59 -2.16 23.60
C ASN A 314 -6.59 -3.04 24.38
N ASP A 315 -6.60 -4.35 24.13
CA ASP A 315 -5.68 -5.31 24.77
C ASP A 315 -4.29 -5.38 24.11
N GLY A 316 -4.08 -4.71 22.98
CA GLY A 316 -2.83 -4.70 22.23
C GLY A 316 -2.63 -5.92 21.33
N GLU A 317 -3.57 -6.87 21.32
CA GLU A 317 -3.47 -8.14 20.59
C GLU A 317 -4.19 -8.09 19.25
N LYS A 318 -3.45 -8.16 18.15
CA LYS A 318 -4.00 -8.07 16.79
C LYS A 318 -4.90 -9.25 16.37
N ALA A 319 -4.84 -10.36 17.09
CA ALA A 319 -5.61 -11.56 16.77
C ALA A 319 -6.97 -11.60 17.48
N THR A 320 -7.16 -10.80 18.52
CA THR A 320 -8.39 -10.70 19.29
C THR A 320 -9.31 -9.62 18.74
N PHE A 321 -10.59 -9.70 19.05
CA PHE A 321 -11.57 -8.68 18.64
C PHE A 321 -12.82 -8.74 19.52
N TRP A 322 -13.49 -7.61 19.61
CA TRP A 322 -14.87 -7.53 20.10
C TRP A 322 -15.85 -7.82 18.98
N ALA A 323 -16.95 -8.50 19.29
CA ALA A 323 -18.08 -8.65 18.38
C ALA A 323 -19.38 -8.21 19.07
N ALA A 324 -20.18 -7.40 18.38
CA ALA A 324 -21.51 -7.03 18.81
C ALA A 324 -22.48 -8.22 18.69
N PRO A 325 -23.57 -8.30 19.49
CA PRO A 325 -24.64 -9.27 19.26
C PRO A 325 -25.22 -9.16 17.84
N ASP A 326 -25.62 -10.31 17.27
CA ASP A 326 -26.25 -10.34 15.96
C ASP A 326 -27.57 -9.52 15.95
N GLY A 327 -27.76 -8.79 14.85
CA GLY A 327 -28.97 -7.98 14.65
C GLY A 327 -29.06 -6.73 15.54
N GLN A 328 -28.07 -6.44 16.37
CA GLN A 328 -28.09 -5.25 17.21
C GLN A 328 -27.87 -3.97 16.39
N ALA A 329 -28.94 -3.20 16.23
CA ALA A 329 -28.82 -1.86 15.64
C ALA A 329 -28.11 -0.89 16.59
N ASN A 330 -27.31 0.04 16.03
CA ASN A 330 -26.60 1.06 16.80
C ASN A 330 -25.73 0.50 17.94
N ALA A 331 -25.08 -0.64 17.72
CA ALA A 331 -24.09 -1.17 18.64
C ALA A 331 -23.00 -0.12 18.91
N TRP A 332 -22.43 -0.11 20.11
CA TRP A 332 -21.42 0.88 20.49
C TRP A 332 -20.35 0.30 21.41
N LEU A 333 -19.19 0.96 21.41
CA LEU A 333 -18.09 0.81 22.34
C LEU A 333 -17.87 2.16 23.05
N GLU A 334 -17.85 2.17 24.38
CA GLU A 334 -17.61 3.35 25.21
C GLU A 334 -16.28 3.22 25.95
N PHE A 335 -15.48 4.27 25.90
CA PHE A 335 -14.20 4.40 26.59
C PHE A 335 -14.32 5.48 27.66
N ARG A 336 -13.86 5.20 28.88
CA ARG A 336 -13.90 6.11 30.01
C ARG A 336 -12.56 6.14 30.72
N TRP A 337 -12.01 7.33 30.89
CA TRP A 337 -10.80 7.60 31.66
C TRP A 337 -11.13 8.17 33.03
N SER A 338 -10.17 8.09 33.97
CA SER A 338 -10.28 8.70 35.29
C SER A 338 -10.12 10.23 35.26
N GLN A 339 -9.57 10.78 34.19
CA GLN A 339 -9.32 12.20 33.96
C GLN A 339 -9.65 12.57 32.52
N THR A 340 -9.98 13.85 32.29
CA THR A 340 -10.18 14.42 30.96
C THR A 340 -8.92 14.22 30.10
N GLN A 341 -9.12 13.73 28.89
CA GLN A 341 -8.12 13.58 27.84
C GLN A 341 -8.36 14.61 26.74
N ASN A 342 -7.30 14.92 25.98
CA ASN A 342 -7.40 15.67 24.72
C ASN A 342 -7.27 14.69 23.58
N LEU A 343 -8.39 14.33 22.95
CA LEU A 343 -8.45 13.35 21.88
C LEU A 343 -8.38 14.04 20.53
N ARG A 344 -7.25 13.92 19.84
CA ARG A 344 -7.08 14.48 18.50
C ARG A 344 -7.35 13.47 17.41
N TYR A 345 -6.88 12.24 17.57
CA TYR A 345 -7.09 11.20 16.56
C TYR A 345 -7.72 9.96 17.17
N VAL A 346 -8.51 9.27 16.35
CA VAL A 346 -8.95 7.90 16.60
C VAL A 346 -8.52 7.00 15.47
N ARG A 347 -7.99 5.83 15.82
CA ARG A 347 -7.69 4.75 14.88
C ARG A 347 -8.57 3.55 15.17
N LEU A 348 -9.24 3.03 14.14
CA LEU A 348 -10.11 1.85 14.22
C LEU A 348 -9.65 0.79 13.22
N ARG A 349 -9.84 -0.48 13.59
CA ARG A 349 -9.59 -1.64 12.74
C ARG A 349 -10.70 -2.68 12.92
N GLU A 350 -11.25 -3.17 11.82
CA GLU A 350 -12.13 -4.33 11.83
C GLU A 350 -11.33 -5.64 11.86
N ALA A 351 -11.95 -6.71 12.33
CA ALA A 351 -11.47 -8.08 12.22
C ALA A 351 -11.64 -8.56 10.75
N ILE A 352 -10.83 -7.99 9.85
CA ILE A 352 -11.00 -8.07 8.39
C ILE A 352 -10.98 -9.48 7.81
N ARG A 353 -10.44 -10.47 8.52
CA ARG A 353 -10.54 -11.88 8.12
C ARG A 353 -11.98 -12.38 8.02
N TRP A 354 -12.92 -11.66 8.66
CA TRP A 354 -14.35 -11.90 8.60
C TRP A 354 -15.09 -10.92 7.68
N GLY A 355 -14.36 -10.12 6.91
CA GLY A 355 -14.86 -9.11 5.98
C GLY A 355 -14.92 -7.71 6.58
N GLN A 356 -15.08 -6.73 5.70
CA GLN A 356 -15.36 -5.33 6.06
C GLN A 356 -16.87 -5.17 6.21
N ARG A 357 -17.36 -4.97 7.43
CA ARG A 357 -18.79 -5.03 7.79
C ARG A 357 -19.40 -3.68 8.09
N VAL A 358 -18.61 -2.77 8.69
CA VAL A 358 -19.11 -1.47 9.12
C VAL A 358 -19.22 -0.51 7.93
N ASP A 359 -20.44 -0.08 7.65
CA ASP A 359 -20.73 0.94 6.64
C ASP A 359 -20.52 2.34 7.19
N THR A 360 -21.23 2.68 8.26
CA THR A 360 -21.25 4.02 8.83
C THR A 360 -21.08 3.94 10.33
N PHE A 361 -20.23 4.76 10.89
CA PHE A 361 -20.01 4.89 12.32
C PHE A 361 -19.87 6.36 12.73
N ALA A 362 -20.08 6.62 14.01
CA ALA A 362 -19.95 7.95 14.60
C ALA A 362 -19.09 7.92 15.86
N ILE A 363 -18.35 8.98 16.09
CA ILE A 363 -17.63 9.28 17.33
C ILE A 363 -18.47 10.29 18.08
N GLU A 364 -18.78 9.98 19.35
CA GLU A 364 -19.69 10.77 20.16
C GLU A 364 -19.10 11.05 21.54
N VAL A 365 -19.37 12.25 22.07
CA VAL A 365 -19.00 12.65 23.44
C VAL A 365 -20.24 13.01 24.24
N PRO A 366 -20.18 12.96 25.59
CA PRO A 366 -21.30 13.35 26.42
C PRO A 366 -21.76 14.79 26.19
N GLU A 367 -23.06 15.00 26.16
CA GLU A 367 -23.68 16.33 26.12
C GLU A 367 -25.00 16.30 26.91
N GLY A 368 -25.04 17.00 28.06
CA GLY A 368 -26.16 16.89 28.98
C GLY A 368 -26.40 15.45 29.42
N ASN A 369 -27.65 14.96 29.28
CA ASN A 369 -28.01 13.57 29.55
C ASN A 369 -27.86 12.64 28.31
N GLY A 370 -27.30 13.13 27.22
CA GLY A 370 -27.17 12.41 25.98
C GLY A 370 -25.76 12.39 25.43
N TRP A 371 -25.70 12.27 24.10
CA TRP A 371 -24.44 12.19 23.32
C TRP A 371 -24.51 13.16 22.15
N ARG A 372 -23.42 13.87 21.93
CA ARG A 372 -23.21 14.72 20.75
C ARG A 372 -22.22 14.05 19.80
N GLU A 373 -22.59 13.95 18.56
CA GLU A 373 -21.72 13.48 17.50
C GLU A 373 -20.64 14.52 17.19
N VAL A 374 -19.37 14.13 17.27
CA VAL A 374 -18.22 14.97 16.92
C VAL A 374 -17.65 14.63 15.55
N LYS A 375 -17.85 13.38 15.10
CA LYS A 375 -17.40 12.94 13.78
C LYS A 375 -18.27 11.79 13.29
N ARG A 376 -18.59 11.79 12.00
CA ARG A 376 -19.21 10.67 11.30
C ARG A 376 -18.34 10.26 10.13
N ALA A 377 -18.19 8.96 9.87
CA ALA A 377 -17.43 8.43 8.76
C ALA A 377 -18.00 7.09 8.27
N GLN A 378 -17.48 6.64 7.14
CA GLN A 378 -17.79 5.36 6.52
C GLN A 378 -16.53 4.51 6.39
N ALA A 379 -16.71 3.20 6.20
CA ALA A 379 -15.66 2.24 5.88
C ALA A 379 -14.51 2.23 6.90
N ILE A 380 -14.60 1.39 7.92
CA ILE A 380 -13.47 1.16 8.84
C ILE A 380 -12.40 0.32 8.14
N GLY A 381 -12.71 -0.92 7.80
CA GLY A 381 -11.80 -1.84 7.12
C GLY A 381 -10.52 -2.18 7.90
N PRO A 382 -9.41 -2.39 7.18
CA PRO A 382 -8.15 -2.78 7.81
C PRO A 382 -7.52 -1.67 8.67
N HIS A 383 -7.85 -0.42 8.38
CA HIS A 383 -7.28 0.74 9.07
C HIS A 383 -8.06 2.03 8.76
N ARG A 384 -8.57 2.66 9.77
CA ARG A 384 -9.26 3.95 9.64
C ARG A 384 -8.74 4.93 10.68
N ILE A 385 -8.30 6.12 10.25
CA ILE A 385 -7.89 7.21 11.14
C ILE A 385 -8.79 8.42 10.87
N LEU A 386 -9.30 9.03 11.94
CA LEU A 386 -10.05 10.29 11.89
C LEU A 386 -9.36 11.33 12.75
N ASP A 387 -9.24 12.54 12.22
CA ASP A 387 -8.88 13.74 13.00
C ASP A 387 -10.16 14.30 13.62
N LEU A 388 -10.17 14.43 14.95
CA LEU A 388 -11.28 14.93 15.76
C LEU A 388 -11.11 16.41 16.13
N GLY A 389 -9.98 17.03 15.78
CA GLY A 389 -9.70 18.44 16.05
C GLY A 389 -9.32 18.77 17.50
N GLY A 390 -9.08 17.79 18.36
CA GLY A 390 -8.72 18.01 19.75
C GLY A 390 -9.95 18.15 20.67
N VAL A 391 -10.63 17.05 20.98
CA VAL A 391 -11.81 16.99 21.84
C VAL A 391 -11.40 16.74 23.29
N GLN A 392 -11.79 17.62 24.21
CA GLN A 392 -11.56 17.48 25.65
C GLN A 392 -12.71 16.68 26.27
N THR A 393 -12.42 15.48 26.80
CA THR A 393 -13.43 14.61 27.41
C THR A 393 -12.80 13.51 28.28
N ASP A 394 -13.52 13.05 29.28
CA ASP A 394 -13.19 11.84 30.04
C ASP A 394 -13.93 10.60 29.53
N ARG A 395 -14.83 10.78 28.53
CA ARG A 395 -15.67 9.71 28.00
C ARG A 395 -15.99 9.91 26.54
N VAL A 396 -15.84 8.86 25.74
CA VAL A 396 -16.11 8.90 24.29
C VAL A 396 -16.76 7.59 23.87
N ARG A 397 -17.61 7.62 22.84
CA ARG A 397 -18.26 6.46 22.29
C ARG A 397 -18.03 6.35 20.78
N VAL A 398 -17.73 5.13 20.32
CA VAL A 398 -17.84 4.75 18.91
C VAL A 398 -19.19 4.06 18.73
N ARG A 399 -20.09 4.65 17.95
CA ARG A 399 -21.40 4.05 17.63
C ARG A 399 -21.40 3.57 16.19
N PHE A 400 -21.74 2.30 15.98
CA PHE A 400 -21.85 1.68 14.66
C PHE A 400 -23.29 1.88 14.14
N VAL A 401 -23.45 2.89 13.28
CA VAL A 401 -24.77 3.37 12.80
C VAL A 401 -25.37 2.40 11.81
N LYS A 402 -24.53 1.84 10.92
CA LYS A 402 -24.96 0.88 9.89
C LYS A 402 -23.83 -0.12 9.63
N ALA A 403 -24.17 -1.38 9.58
CA ALA A 403 -23.28 -2.48 9.25
C ALA A 403 -24.06 -3.58 8.50
N ASP A 404 -23.36 -4.35 7.65
CA ASP A 404 -23.96 -5.45 6.87
C ASP A 404 -24.13 -6.73 7.71
N ALA A 405 -23.36 -6.83 8.80
CA ALA A 405 -23.43 -7.89 9.81
C ALA A 405 -22.96 -7.31 11.14
N CYS A 406 -22.97 -8.12 12.22
CA CYS A 406 -22.49 -7.66 13.53
C CYS A 406 -21.09 -7.03 13.39
N PRO A 407 -20.87 -5.80 13.92
CA PRO A 407 -19.54 -5.20 13.98
C PRO A 407 -18.56 -6.10 14.71
N MET A 408 -17.36 -6.28 14.12
CA MET A 408 -16.25 -7.01 14.72
C MET A 408 -15.01 -6.10 14.69
N ILE A 409 -14.58 -5.62 15.84
CA ILE A 409 -13.54 -4.61 15.96
C ILE A 409 -12.33 -5.19 16.67
N THR A 410 -11.18 -5.19 16.00
CA THR A 410 -9.90 -5.66 16.53
C THR A 410 -9.23 -4.60 17.39
N GLU A 411 -9.32 -3.33 17.01
CA GLU A 411 -8.61 -2.24 17.69
C GLU A 411 -9.39 -0.93 17.62
N VAL A 412 -9.40 -0.23 18.74
CA VAL A 412 -9.71 1.21 18.81
C VAL A 412 -8.62 1.89 19.65
N ALA A 413 -7.85 2.73 19.02
CA ALA A 413 -6.78 3.51 19.65
C ALA A 413 -7.12 5.00 19.64
N TRP A 414 -6.76 5.72 20.72
CA TRP A 414 -7.04 7.15 20.93
C TRP A 414 -5.75 7.91 21.14
N PHE A 415 -5.59 9.05 20.42
CA PHE A 415 -4.39 9.88 20.46
C PHE A 415 -4.69 11.36 20.68
#